data_981f54214d2989f3e5e220e80a3aa1c5
#
_entry.id   981f54214d2989f3e5e220e80a3aa1c5
#
_cell.length_a   1.000
_cell.length_b   1.000
_cell.length_c   1.000
_cell.angle_alpha   90.00
_cell.angle_beta   90.00
_cell.angle_gamma   90.00
#
_symmetry.space_group_name_H-M   'P 1'
#
loop_
_entity.id
_entity.type
_entity.pdbx_description
1 polymer ?
#
loop_
_entity_poly.entity_id
_entity_poly.type
_entity_poly.pdbx_seq_one_letter_code
_entity_poly.pdbx_strand_id
1 'polypeptide(L)'
;MKSSLKLFFSLFLAAGSFTAFAASYTDGIEYFKAGQPDRAKILLERTLDDAGTNKAESYYYLGEIAFVNKDYTAAAEYYKKGLEADPLFAYNLVGQGKLALNGSADKEQAEKVAEKYFKEALKGKNKKDAGLNLAIAKAYYETGTPGYEEYMKKSYKADKKFPDYFMFEGDVLVNQQQYGDACGRYENAIYFDPNCIEAYVKYSHIYFDINPTLAIQKLEELQTIAPNSAIAQREMAEAYYKNSQYTKAAEAYEKYMQNPNHFQTDRPRLATLLFYGKRFDESLELAKDILSHDPQNFVIRRIVMYDNYELGNFEAAEQAAIEFLGMNPGDNVFTARDYMTYGDILSKQKKYGEAVAQYEKAYELDNTRTDILKVLSDTYERNKDYVKAIDTYEKYMNADTVNNQRVMDYYLLGQICYSAGQAAQDSVELMNMYLLKADTMFQVVVERSPTDYRGYLWRSRAAAVRDPELKEGLAKPLYEETLTVLDQDPSNKEKAATKRVYIEAYKYLGYYNYLQTTNPAKKNEAIAATKDYWNKMLELDPDNTEILEALKTLDSL
;
A
#
# COMPACT_ATOMS: atom_id res chain seq x y z
N MET A 1 -7.94 -15.91 39.13
CA MET A 1 -9.39 -15.88 38.90
C MET A 1 -9.62 -15.34 37.49
N LYS A 2 -9.93 -16.26 36.58
CA LYS A 2 -10.23 -15.95 35.16
C LYS A 2 -11.73 -15.67 35.06
N SER A 3 -12.15 -14.49 34.64
CA SER A 3 -13.52 -14.26 34.26
C SER A 3 -13.56 -14.06 32.72
N SER A 4 -14.07 -15.10 32.09
CA SER A 4 -14.44 -15.13 30.69
C SER A 4 -15.65 -14.21 30.45
N LEU A 5 -15.44 -13.14 29.70
CA LEU A 5 -16.53 -12.31 29.19
C LEU A 5 -17.02 -12.92 27.88
N LYS A 6 -18.07 -13.72 27.95
CA LYS A 6 -18.85 -14.14 26.78
C LYS A 6 -19.75 -12.98 26.40
N LEU A 7 -19.43 -12.27 25.32
CA LEU A 7 -20.38 -11.33 24.71
C LEU A 7 -21.47 -12.15 24.00
N PHE A 8 -22.66 -12.12 24.59
CA PHE A 8 -23.89 -12.55 23.95
C PHE A 8 -24.27 -11.55 22.86
N PHE A 9 -24.23 -11.99 21.61
CA PHE A 9 -24.95 -11.31 20.54
C PHE A 9 -26.45 -11.51 20.77
N SER A 10 -27.10 -10.56 21.44
CA SER A 10 -28.54 -10.47 21.47
C SER A 10 -29.02 -9.87 20.15
N LEU A 11 -29.58 -10.74 19.30
CA LEU A 11 -30.42 -10.36 18.18
C LEU A 11 -31.58 -9.50 18.72
N PHE A 12 -31.52 -8.19 18.59
CA PHE A 12 -32.68 -7.35 18.64
C PHE A 12 -33.43 -7.49 17.29
N LEU A 13 -34.39 -8.40 17.24
CA LEU A 13 -35.45 -8.37 16.24
C LEU A 13 -36.33 -7.14 16.54
N ALA A 14 -35.90 -5.96 16.07
CA ALA A 14 -36.82 -4.88 15.81
C ALA A 14 -37.58 -5.26 14.53
N ALA A 15 -38.81 -5.71 14.68
CA ALA A 15 -39.78 -5.83 13.59
C ALA A 15 -40.16 -4.43 13.08
N GLY A 16 -39.18 -3.74 12.46
CA GLY A 16 -39.43 -2.72 11.48
C GLY A 16 -39.57 -3.47 10.15
N SER A 17 -40.68 -3.31 9.47
CA SER A 17 -40.88 -3.75 8.11
C SER A 17 -39.80 -3.10 7.23
N PHE A 18 -38.62 -3.73 7.16
CA PHE A 18 -37.72 -3.55 6.04
C PHE A 18 -38.46 -4.12 4.84
N THR A 19 -39.10 -3.26 4.06
CA THR A 19 -39.33 -3.55 2.67
C THR A 19 -37.92 -3.76 2.12
N ALA A 20 -37.50 -5.02 2.03
CA ALA A 20 -36.32 -5.37 1.24
C ALA A 20 -36.57 -4.77 -0.14
N PHE A 21 -35.87 -3.72 -0.50
CA PHE A 21 -35.86 -3.21 -1.87
C PHE A 21 -35.31 -4.36 -2.70
N ALA A 22 -36.22 -5.04 -3.43
CA ALA A 22 -35.80 -6.04 -4.38
C ALA A 22 -34.90 -5.35 -5.40
N ALA A 23 -33.87 -6.07 -5.87
CA ALA A 23 -33.03 -5.59 -6.96
C ALA A 23 -33.91 -5.12 -8.11
N SER A 24 -33.66 -3.93 -8.63
CA SER A 24 -34.39 -3.39 -9.77
C SER A 24 -33.52 -3.47 -11.02
N TYR A 25 -34.15 -3.77 -12.17
CA TYR A 25 -33.46 -3.68 -13.46
C TYR A 25 -32.89 -2.28 -13.72
N THR A 26 -33.48 -1.22 -13.12
CA THR A 26 -32.98 0.16 -13.21
C THR A 26 -31.59 0.31 -12.61
N ASP A 27 -31.25 -0.44 -11.53
CA ASP A 27 -29.91 -0.45 -10.97
C ASP A 27 -28.88 -0.98 -12.01
N GLY A 28 -29.27 -2.00 -12.81
CA GLY A 28 -28.45 -2.47 -13.91
C GLY A 28 -28.23 -1.41 -14.98
N ILE A 29 -29.26 -0.61 -15.28
CA ILE A 29 -29.14 0.52 -16.23
C ILE A 29 -28.21 1.60 -15.67
N GLU A 30 -28.32 1.95 -14.38
CA GLU A 30 -27.42 2.89 -13.71
C GLU A 30 -25.95 2.43 -13.82
N TYR A 31 -25.68 1.15 -13.53
CA TYR A 31 -24.32 0.58 -13.69
C TYR A 31 -23.82 0.68 -15.13
N PHE A 32 -24.66 0.41 -16.12
CA PHE A 32 -24.27 0.54 -17.55
C PHE A 32 -23.93 1.98 -17.90
N LYS A 33 -24.82 2.92 -17.59
CA LYS A 33 -24.64 4.35 -17.85
C LYS A 33 -23.44 4.94 -17.11
N ALA A 34 -23.10 4.40 -15.93
CA ALA A 34 -21.90 4.74 -15.17
C ALA A 34 -20.60 4.11 -15.72
N GLY A 35 -20.67 3.36 -16.82
CA GLY A 35 -19.51 2.74 -17.46
C GLY A 35 -19.05 1.42 -16.84
N GLN A 36 -19.96 0.68 -16.17
CA GLN A 36 -19.69 -0.62 -15.54
C GLN A 36 -20.51 -1.74 -16.19
N PRO A 37 -20.24 -2.09 -17.47
CA PRO A 37 -21.09 -3.01 -18.26
C PRO A 37 -21.17 -4.42 -17.68
N ASP A 38 -20.10 -4.96 -17.09
CA ASP A 38 -20.10 -6.32 -16.53
C ASP A 38 -21.06 -6.45 -15.33
N ARG A 39 -21.05 -5.45 -14.44
CA ARG A 39 -21.98 -5.38 -13.32
C ARG A 39 -23.42 -5.16 -13.77
N ALA A 40 -23.59 -4.28 -14.73
CA ALA A 40 -24.89 -4.04 -15.38
C ALA A 40 -25.49 -5.33 -15.93
N LYS A 41 -24.70 -6.13 -16.66
CA LYS A 41 -25.14 -7.41 -17.21
C LYS A 41 -25.68 -8.35 -16.13
N ILE A 42 -24.90 -8.54 -15.05
CA ILE A 42 -25.31 -9.42 -13.93
C ILE A 42 -26.63 -8.98 -13.33
N LEU A 43 -26.84 -7.67 -13.10
CA LEU A 43 -28.09 -7.16 -12.52
C LEU A 43 -29.26 -7.29 -13.48
N LEU A 44 -29.09 -6.91 -14.75
CA LEU A 44 -30.14 -7.01 -15.76
C LEU A 44 -30.59 -8.46 -16.00
N GLU A 45 -29.65 -9.41 -16.09
CA GLU A 45 -29.96 -10.83 -16.24
C GLU A 45 -30.68 -11.37 -14.98
N ARG A 46 -30.22 -11.00 -13.78
CA ARG A 46 -30.82 -11.44 -12.51
C ARG A 46 -32.25 -10.96 -12.33
N THR A 47 -32.56 -9.73 -12.78
CA THR A 47 -33.85 -9.09 -12.57
C THR A 47 -34.80 -9.21 -13.77
N LEU A 48 -34.40 -9.91 -14.82
CA LEU A 48 -35.13 -9.97 -16.09
C LEU A 48 -36.57 -10.52 -15.96
N ASP A 49 -36.75 -11.47 -15.03
CA ASP A 49 -38.04 -12.11 -14.79
C ASP A 49 -38.79 -11.58 -13.57
N ASP A 50 -38.25 -10.54 -12.93
CA ASP A 50 -38.88 -9.92 -11.75
C ASP A 50 -40.15 -9.16 -12.15
N ALA A 51 -41.11 -9.15 -11.22
CA ALA A 51 -42.35 -8.41 -11.40
C ALA A 51 -42.07 -6.90 -11.53
N GLY A 52 -42.52 -6.29 -12.60
CA GLY A 52 -42.33 -4.86 -12.87
C GLY A 52 -41.10 -4.53 -13.74
N THR A 53 -40.29 -5.53 -14.12
CA THR A 53 -39.20 -5.31 -15.06
C THR A 53 -39.71 -5.00 -16.47
N ASN A 54 -39.24 -3.90 -17.05
CA ASN A 54 -39.41 -3.65 -18.48
C ASN A 54 -38.45 -4.51 -19.28
N LYS A 55 -38.92 -5.69 -19.71
CA LYS A 55 -38.09 -6.64 -20.45
C LYS A 55 -37.52 -6.06 -21.75
N ALA A 56 -38.30 -5.25 -22.48
CA ALA A 56 -37.83 -4.65 -23.73
C ALA A 56 -36.66 -3.69 -23.51
N GLU A 57 -36.71 -2.92 -22.45
CA GLU A 57 -35.63 -2.01 -22.03
C GLU A 57 -34.42 -2.78 -21.50
N SER A 58 -34.65 -3.81 -20.67
CA SER A 58 -33.57 -4.67 -20.18
C SER A 58 -32.83 -5.35 -21.33
N TYR A 59 -33.55 -5.86 -22.31
CA TYR A 59 -32.94 -6.46 -23.51
C TYR A 59 -32.19 -5.43 -24.35
N TYR A 60 -32.67 -4.19 -24.45
CA TYR A 60 -31.93 -3.13 -25.11
C TYR A 60 -30.57 -2.93 -24.47
N TYR A 61 -30.50 -2.76 -23.14
CA TYR A 61 -29.23 -2.55 -22.44
C TYR A 61 -28.33 -3.79 -22.46
N LEU A 62 -28.88 -5.02 -22.39
CA LEU A 62 -28.11 -6.24 -22.59
C LEU A 62 -27.51 -6.30 -24.00
N GLY A 63 -28.24 -5.82 -25.01
CA GLY A 63 -27.77 -5.66 -26.38
C GLY A 63 -26.62 -4.63 -26.48
N GLU A 64 -26.76 -3.48 -25.81
CA GLU A 64 -25.71 -2.45 -25.74
C GLU A 64 -24.44 -2.99 -25.06
N ILE A 65 -24.59 -3.74 -23.96
CA ILE A 65 -23.46 -4.39 -23.27
C ILE A 65 -22.76 -5.40 -24.19
N ALA A 66 -23.53 -6.25 -24.88
CA ALA A 66 -22.97 -7.22 -25.82
C ALA A 66 -22.24 -6.52 -26.97
N PHE A 67 -22.77 -5.39 -27.46
CA PHE A 67 -22.12 -4.59 -28.51
C PHE A 67 -20.78 -4.02 -28.04
N VAL A 68 -20.72 -3.42 -26.82
CA VAL A 68 -19.49 -2.91 -26.22
C VAL A 68 -18.43 -4.03 -26.09
N ASN A 69 -18.87 -5.24 -25.72
CA ASN A 69 -18.02 -6.43 -25.61
C ASN A 69 -17.70 -7.08 -26.96
N LYS A 70 -18.13 -6.47 -28.07
CA LYS A 70 -17.95 -6.95 -29.45
C LYS A 70 -18.59 -8.30 -29.74
N ASP A 71 -19.52 -8.75 -28.92
CA ASP A 71 -20.38 -9.92 -29.20
C ASP A 71 -21.63 -9.49 -29.99
N TYR A 72 -21.39 -9.19 -31.24
CA TYR A 72 -22.45 -8.70 -32.14
C TYR A 72 -23.56 -9.71 -32.37
N THR A 73 -23.27 -11.02 -32.21
CA THR A 73 -24.26 -12.08 -32.32
C THR A 73 -25.24 -12.04 -31.15
N ALA A 74 -24.73 -11.97 -29.94
CA ALA A 74 -25.56 -11.81 -28.75
C ALA A 74 -26.32 -10.46 -28.75
N ALA A 75 -25.70 -9.39 -29.20
CA ALA A 75 -26.36 -8.08 -29.32
C ALA A 75 -27.58 -8.16 -30.27
N ALA A 76 -27.44 -8.80 -31.44
CA ALA A 76 -28.55 -8.98 -32.37
C ALA A 76 -29.70 -9.78 -31.75
N GLU A 77 -29.38 -10.83 -31.00
CA GLU A 77 -30.37 -11.66 -30.32
C GLU A 77 -31.11 -10.90 -29.23
N TYR A 78 -30.39 -10.12 -28.40
CA TYR A 78 -31.00 -9.30 -27.36
C TYR A 78 -31.93 -8.23 -27.94
N TYR A 79 -31.51 -7.46 -28.95
CA TYR A 79 -32.40 -6.46 -29.56
C TYR A 79 -33.63 -7.11 -30.20
N LYS A 80 -33.49 -8.33 -30.80
CA LYS A 80 -34.64 -9.08 -31.31
C LYS A 80 -35.61 -9.47 -30.19
N LYS A 81 -35.11 -10.05 -29.10
CA LYS A 81 -35.92 -10.38 -27.91
C LYS A 81 -36.60 -9.13 -27.32
N GLY A 82 -35.94 -7.99 -27.35
CA GLY A 82 -36.53 -6.72 -26.93
C GLY A 82 -37.70 -6.30 -27.80
N LEU A 83 -37.64 -6.46 -29.12
CA LEU A 83 -38.75 -6.20 -30.05
C LEU A 83 -39.89 -7.23 -29.93
N GLU A 84 -39.57 -8.46 -29.57
CA GLU A 84 -40.56 -9.50 -29.29
C GLU A 84 -41.31 -9.20 -27.95
N ALA A 85 -40.60 -8.65 -26.96
CA ALA A 85 -41.20 -8.30 -25.67
C ALA A 85 -42.08 -7.04 -25.74
N ASP A 86 -41.67 -6.01 -26.46
CA ASP A 86 -42.46 -4.82 -26.76
C ASP A 86 -42.04 -4.20 -28.11
N PRO A 87 -42.81 -4.40 -29.19
CA PRO A 87 -42.52 -3.78 -30.48
C PRO A 87 -42.57 -2.26 -30.49
N LEU A 88 -43.18 -1.62 -29.48
CA LEU A 88 -43.27 -0.15 -29.36
C LEU A 88 -42.06 0.45 -28.68
N PHE A 89 -41.24 -0.34 -28.00
CA PHE A 89 -40.00 0.14 -27.40
C PHE A 89 -38.92 0.29 -28.47
N ALA A 90 -38.92 1.46 -29.11
CA ALA A 90 -38.19 1.73 -30.35
C ALA A 90 -36.65 1.72 -30.23
N TYR A 91 -36.08 1.75 -29.01
CA TYR A 91 -34.64 1.67 -28.80
C TYR A 91 -34.02 0.38 -29.35
N ASN A 92 -34.76 -0.74 -29.30
CA ASN A 92 -34.30 -2.00 -29.91
C ASN A 92 -34.15 -1.91 -31.42
N LEU A 93 -34.99 -1.10 -32.11
CA LEU A 93 -34.79 -0.80 -33.54
C LEU A 93 -33.50 0.02 -33.76
N VAL A 94 -33.20 0.96 -32.85
CA VAL A 94 -31.93 1.72 -32.92
C VAL A 94 -30.75 0.77 -32.78
N GLY A 95 -30.79 -0.19 -31.85
CA GLY A 95 -29.77 -1.23 -31.68
C GLY A 95 -29.56 -2.06 -32.95
N GLN A 96 -30.65 -2.49 -33.64
CA GLN A 96 -30.56 -3.17 -34.93
C GLN A 96 -29.90 -2.29 -36.01
N GLY A 97 -30.21 -0.98 -36.03
CA GLY A 97 -29.57 -0.03 -36.91
C GLY A 97 -28.07 0.13 -36.62
N LYS A 98 -27.69 0.18 -35.34
CA LYS A 98 -26.30 0.22 -34.88
C LYS A 98 -25.49 -0.99 -35.33
N LEU A 99 -26.09 -2.19 -35.26
CA LEU A 99 -25.46 -3.41 -35.78
C LEU A 99 -25.28 -3.35 -37.31
N ALA A 100 -26.26 -2.80 -38.03
CA ALA A 100 -26.14 -2.64 -39.48
C ALA A 100 -24.98 -1.71 -39.86
N LEU A 101 -24.76 -0.59 -39.12
CA LEU A 101 -23.61 0.30 -39.33
C LEU A 101 -22.26 -0.39 -39.11
N ASN A 102 -22.20 -1.33 -38.16
CA ASN A 102 -20.97 -2.04 -37.82
C ASN A 102 -20.69 -3.25 -38.72
N GLY A 103 -21.71 -3.87 -39.30
CA GLY A 103 -21.65 -5.22 -39.90
C GLY A 103 -21.23 -5.31 -41.36
N SER A 104 -20.99 -4.18 -42.07
CA SER A 104 -20.68 -4.21 -43.50
C SER A 104 -19.39 -3.45 -43.84
N ALA A 105 -18.62 -4.04 -44.77
CA ALA A 105 -17.46 -3.37 -45.38
C ALA A 105 -17.91 -2.25 -46.35
N ASP A 106 -19.09 -2.38 -46.96
CA ASP A 106 -19.73 -1.33 -47.78
C ASP A 106 -20.46 -0.35 -46.84
N LYS A 107 -19.80 0.76 -46.52
CA LYS A 107 -20.33 1.77 -45.61
C LYS A 107 -21.62 2.42 -46.09
N GLU A 108 -21.76 2.67 -47.40
CA GLU A 108 -22.98 3.24 -47.96
C GLU A 108 -24.17 2.31 -47.84
N GLN A 109 -23.96 1.04 -48.10
CA GLN A 109 -25.02 0.02 -47.94
C GLN A 109 -25.38 -0.19 -46.45
N ALA A 110 -24.38 -0.20 -45.56
CA ALA A 110 -24.57 -0.26 -44.11
C ALA A 110 -25.48 0.87 -43.62
N GLU A 111 -25.18 2.09 -44.02
CA GLU A 111 -25.94 3.29 -43.64
C GLU A 111 -27.37 3.25 -44.17
N LYS A 112 -27.57 2.83 -45.47
CA LYS A 112 -28.92 2.67 -46.03
C LYS A 112 -29.77 1.63 -45.26
N VAL A 113 -29.16 0.57 -44.77
CA VAL A 113 -29.86 -0.42 -43.94
C VAL A 113 -30.17 0.16 -42.56
N ALA A 114 -29.20 0.79 -41.89
CA ALA A 114 -29.39 1.41 -40.59
C ALA A 114 -30.47 2.49 -40.61
N GLU A 115 -30.47 3.35 -41.62
CA GLU A 115 -31.50 4.38 -41.78
C GLU A 115 -32.94 3.85 -41.83
N LYS A 116 -33.16 2.67 -42.37
CA LYS A 116 -34.50 2.06 -42.35
C LYS A 116 -34.96 1.79 -40.92
N TYR A 117 -34.08 1.25 -40.10
CA TYR A 117 -34.36 1.02 -38.68
C TYR A 117 -34.55 2.34 -37.92
N PHE A 118 -33.71 3.34 -38.16
CA PHE A 118 -33.81 4.66 -37.50
C PHE A 118 -35.08 5.43 -37.91
N LYS A 119 -35.47 5.36 -39.17
CA LYS A 119 -36.72 5.93 -39.66
C LYS A 119 -37.93 5.25 -39.05
N GLU A 120 -37.90 3.94 -38.85
CA GLU A 120 -38.96 3.22 -38.18
C GLU A 120 -39.02 3.54 -36.69
N ALA A 121 -37.87 3.60 -35.99
CA ALA A 121 -37.76 4.01 -34.59
C ALA A 121 -38.33 5.40 -34.35
N LEU A 122 -38.11 6.35 -35.25
CA LEU A 122 -38.56 7.74 -35.17
C LEU A 122 -39.93 7.97 -35.79
N LYS A 123 -40.75 6.94 -35.99
CA LYS A 123 -42.08 7.07 -36.60
C LYS A 123 -43.10 7.70 -35.64
N GLY A 124 -44.00 8.49 -36.19
CA GLY A 124 -45.09 9.08 -35.42
C GLY A 124 -44.66 10.02 -34.31
N LYS A 125 -45.09 9.75 -33.09
CA LYS A 125 -44.76 10.57 -31.90
C LYS A 125 -43.26 10.57 -31.55
N ASN A 126 -42.55 9.53 -31.92
CA ASN A 126 -41.14 9.37 -31.61
C ASN A 126 -40.22 10.32 -32.39
N LYS A 127 -40.73 11.00 -33.44
CA LYS A 127 -39.94 11.90 -34.29
C LYS A 127 -39.20 13.00 -33.52
N LYS A 128 -39.78 13.41 -32.39
CA LYS A 128 -39.23 14.46 -31.52
C LYS A 128 -38.80 13.89 -30.16
N ASP A 129 -38.59 12.60 -30.04
CA ASP A 129 -38.10 11.99 -28.82
C ASP A 129 -36.62 12.29 -28.65
N ALA A 130 -36.24 12.95 -27.55
CA ALA A 130 -34.84 13.35 -27.29
C ALA A 130 -33.94 12.12 -27.09
N GLY A 131 -34.43 11.11 -26.35
CA GLY A 131 -33.68 9.91 -26.05
C GLY A 131 -33.42 9.04 -27.29
N LEU A 132 -34.41 8.82 -28.15
CA LEU A 132 -34.24 8.07 -29.39
C LEU A 132 -33.28 8.77 -30.36
N ASN A 133 -33.38 10.11 -30.51
CA ASN A 133 -32.41 10.85 -31.31
C ASN A 133 -31.00 10.75 -30.72
N LEU A 134 -30.85 10.79 -29.39
CA LEU A 134 -29.56 10.57 -28.74
C LEU A 134 -29.02 9.15 -28.95
N ALA A 135 -29.89 8.13 -28.83
CA ALA A 135 -29.48 6.74 -29.07
C ALA A 135 -28.97 6.52 -30.49
N ILE A 136 -29.60 7.17 -31.50
CA ILE A 136 -29.11 7.14 -32.87
C ILE A 136 -27.76 7.88 -32.99
N ALA A 137 -27.60 9.05 -32.34
CA ALA A 137 -26.31 9.74 -32.33
C ALA A 137 -25.19 8.84 -31.74
N LYS A 138 -25.47 8.14 -30.64
CA LYS A 138 -24.56 7.17 -30.01
C LYS A 138 -24.20 6.05 -31.01
N ALA A 139 -25.21 5.50 -31.73
CA ALA A 139 -24.97 4.45 -32.72
C ALA A 139 -23.99 4.89 -33.82
N TYR A 140 -24.13 6.11 -34.37
CA TYR A 140 -23.19 6.66 -35.34
C TYR A 140 -21.79 6.87 -34.74
N TYR A 141 -21.71 7.45 -33.54
CA TYR A 141 -20.45 7.74 -32.86
C TYR A 141 -19.66 6.46 -32.53
N GLU A 142 -20.30 5.49 -31.93
CA GLU A 142 -19.67 4.25 -31.45
C GLU A 142 -19.25 3.31 -32.60
N THR A 143 -19.87 3.43 -33.77
CA THR A 143 -19.46 2.70 -34.98
C THR A 143 -18.42 3.46 -35.82
N GLY A 144 -18.04 4.67 -35.41
CA GLY A 144 -17.15 5.54 -36.19
C GLY A 144 -17.75 6.02 -37.50
N THR A 145 -19.09 5.97 -37.64
CA THR A 145 -19.80 6.44 -38.81
C THR A 145 -20.07 7.94 -38.68
N PRO A 146 -19.79 8.79 -39.70
CA PRO A 146 -20.09 10.23 -39.64
C PRO A 146 -21.60 10.48 -39.48
N GLY A 147 -21.96 11.59 -38.82
CA GLY A 147 -23.36 12.08 -38.79
C GLY A 147 -23.97 12.13 -37.37
N TYR A 148 -23.24 11.76 -36.33
CA TYR A 148 -23.76 11.80 -34.95
C TYR A 148 -24.19 13.21 -34.52
N GLU A 149 -23.50 14.26 -34.99
CA GLU A 149 -23.78 15.66 -34.64
C GLU A 149 -25.18 16.10 -35.08
N GLU A 150 -25.68 15.59 -36.20
CA GLU A 150 -27.03 15.88 -36.66
C GLU A 150 -28.07 15.40 -35.67
N TYR A 151 -27.93 14.15 -35.20
CA TYR A 151 -28.85 13.56 -34.24
C TYR A 151 -28.68 14.16 -32.84
N MET A 152 -27.49 14.57 -32.47
CA MET A 152 -27.23 15.38 -31.27
C MET A 152 -28.04 16.69 -31.30
N LYS A 153 -28.01 17.41 -32.42
CA LYS A 153 -28.81 18.64 -32.60
C LYS A 153 -30.31 18.38 -32.51
N LYS A 154 -30.80 17.25 -33.06
CA LYS A 154 -32.21 16.83 -32.96
C LYS A 154 -32.60 16.51 -31.52
N SER A 155 -31.77 15.78 -30.79
CA SER A 155 -31.97 15.49 -29.37
C SER A 155 -32.05 16.77 -28.54
N TYR A 156 -31.06 17.65 -28.63
CA TYR A 156 -31.03 18.93 -27.89
C TYR A 156 -32.21 19.85 -28.26
N LYS A 157 -32.64 19.87 -29.53
CA LYS A 157 -33.80 20.63 -29.97
C LYS A 157 -35.11 20.08 -29.39
N ALA A 158 -35.19 18.78 -29.23
CA ALA A 158 -36.36 18.09 -28.66
C ALA A 158 -36.50 18.37 -27.16
N ASP A 159 -35.41 18.29 -26.42
CA ASP A 159 -35.33 18.64 -25.00
C ASP A 159 -33.95 19.23 -24.66
N LYS A 160 -33.93 20.54 -24.37
CA LYS A 160 -32.70 21.27 -23.99
C LYS A 160 -32.22 20.98 -22.58
N LYS A 161 -33.00 20.27 -21.78
CA LYS A 161 -32.70 19.92 -20.38
C LYS A 161 -32.50 18.42 -20.20
N PHE A 162 -32.46 17.66 -21.27
CA PHE A 162 -32.32 16.21 -21.26
C PHE A 162 -30.97 15.78 -20.66
N PRO A 163 -30.91 15.16 -19.48
CA PRO A 163 -29.65 14.89 -18.79
C PRO A 163 -28.71 13.99 -19.58
N ASP A 164 -29.25 12.93 -20.22
CA ASP A 164 -28.46 11.97 -21.00
C ASP A 164 -27.73 12.62 -22.21
N TYR A 165 -28.26 13.75 -22.73
CA TYR A 165 -27.57 14.54 -23.73
C TYR A 165 -26.24 15.07 -23.21
N PHE A 166 -26.24 15.70 -22.03
CA PHE A 166 -25.03 16.24 -21.40
C PHE A 166 -24.08 15.14 -20.95
N MET A 167 -24.61 14.01 -20.50
CA MET A 167 -23.83 12.82 -20.20
C MET A 167 -23.03 12.36 -21.42
N PHE A 168 -23.66 12.25 -22.57
CA PHE A 168 -22.99 11.83 -23.80
C PHE A 168 -21.99 12.86 -24.32
N GLU A 169 -22.31 14.16 -24.25
CA GLU A 169 -21.31 15.21 -24.54
C GLU A 169 -20.08 15.08 -23.64
N GLY A 170 -20.28 14.82 -22.36
CA GLY A 170 -19.21 14.57 -21.40
C GLY A 170 -18.36 13.34 -21.79
N ASP A 171 -19.00 12.24 -22.17
CA ASP A 171 -18.32 11.00 -22.61
C ASP A 171 -17.48 11.23 -23.87
N VAL A 172 -17.99 12.00 -24.83
CA VAL A 172 -17.23 12.41 -26.04
C VAL A 172 -15.99 13.23 -25.66
N LEU A 173 -16.14 14.18 -24.72
CA LEU A 173 -15.02 15.00 -24.24
C LEU A 173 -13.97 14.18 -23.46
N VAL A 174 -14.40 13.19 -22.68
CA VAL A 174 -13.47 12.24 -22.02
C VAL A 174 -12.64 11.50 -23.05
N ASN A 175 -13.25 10.99 -24.13
CA ASN A 175 -12.53 10.31 -25.22
C ASN A 175 -11.54 11.25 -25.94
N GLN A 176 -11.78 12.57 -25.90
CA GLN A 176 -10.88 13.62 -26.41
C GLN A 176 -9.87 14.09 -25.36
N GLN A 177 -9.84 13.49 -24.16
CA GLN A 177 -8.99 13.87 -23.02
C GLN A 177 -9.26 15.30 -22.49
N GLN A 178 -10.43 15.85 -22.75
CA GLN A 178 -10.88 17.17 -22.30
C GLN A 178 -11.65 17.04 -20.97
N TYR A 179 -10.95 16.58 -19.93
CA TYR A 179 -11.57 16.18 -18.66
C TYR A 179 -12.30 17.31 -17.92
N GLY A 180 -11.76 18.54 -17.97
CA GLY A 180 -12.39 19.71 -17.34
C GLY A 180 -13.74 20.06 -17.99
N ASP A 181 -13.79 20.07 -19.31
CA ASP A 181 -15.02 20.34 -20.06
C ASP A 181 -16.03 19.21 -19.88
N ALA A 182 -15.56 17.95 -19.85
CA ALA A 182 -16.40 16.79 -19.56
C ALA A 182 -17.10 16.90 -18.19
N CYS A 183 -16.37 17.32 -17.15
CA CYS A 183 -16.95 17.55 -15.81
C CYS A 183 -18.03 18.64 -15.86
N GLY A 184 -17.82 19.73 -16.60
CA GLY A 184 -18.84 20.75 -16.79
C GLY A 184 -20.11 20.21 -17.47
N ARG A 185 -19.99 19.19 -18.35
CA ARG A 185 -21.15 18.52 -18.94
C ARG A 185 -21.87 17.62 -17.93
N TYR A 186 -21.13 16.87 -17.13
CA TYR A 186 -21.75 16.08 -16.06
C TYR A 186 -22.43 16.96 -15.01
N GLU A 187 -21.88 18.11 -14.67
CA GLU A 187 -22.55 19.10 -13.81
C GLU A 187 -23.85 19.63 -14.43
N ASN A 188 -23.90 19.84 -15.74
CA ASN A 188 -25.15 20.19 -16.42
C ASN A 188 -26.19 19.06 -16.34
N ALA A 189 -25.77 17.80 -16.48
CA ALA A 189 -26.66 16.66 -16.28
C ALA A 189 -27.24 16.64 -14.86
N ILE A 190 -26.40 16.81 -13.83
CA ILE A 190 -26.80 16.91 -12.42
C ILE A 190 -27.74 18.12 -12.19
N TYR A 191 -27.44 19.25 -12.79
CA TYR A 191 -28.26 20.45 -12.63
C TYR A 191 -29.70 20.26 -13.17
N PHE A 192 -29.85 19.57 -14.31
CA PHE A 192 -31.17 19.33 -14.91
C PHE A 192 -31.89 18.12 -14.29
N ASP A 193 -31.14 17.13 -13.81
CA ASP A 193 -31.66 16.00 -13.03
C ASP A 193 -30.74 15.68 -11.85
N PRO A 194 -31.04 16.17 -10.66
CA PRO A 194 -30.27 15.84 -9.46
C PRO A 194 -30.22 14.33 -9.13
N ASN A 195 -31.11 13.52 -9.70
CA ASN A 195 -31.11 12.06 -9.50
C ASN A 195 -30.31 11.32 -10.59
N CYS A 196 -29.59 12.00 -11.45
CA CYS A 196 -28.71 11.40 -12.45
C CYS A 196 -27.46 10.82 -11.77
N ILE A 197 -27.59 9.66 -11.13
CA ILE A 197 -26.55 8.98 -10.33
C ILE A 197 -25.27 8.82 -11.11
N GLU A 198 -25.38 8.42 -12.38
CA GLU A 198 -24.27 8.15 -13.27
C GLU A 198 -23.39 9.39 -13.52
N ALA A 199 -23.99 10.58 -13.50
CA ALA A 199 -23.25 11.83 -13.69
C ALA A 199 -22.31 12.11 -12.51
N TYR A 200 -22.78 11.87 -11.27
CA TYR A 200 -21.94 11.99 -10.08
C TYR A 200 -20.78 10.97 -10.11
N VAL A 201 -21.07 9.72 -10.49
CA VAL A 201 -20.06 8.66 -10.58
C VAL A 201 -18.99 9.01 -11.60
N LYS A 202 -19.37 9.38 -12.83
CA LYS A 202 -18.44 9.74 -13.90
C LYS A 202 -17.61 10.98 -13.56
N TYR A 203 -18.24 12.01 -12.97
CA TYR A 203 -17.55 13.17 -12.44
C TYR A 203 -16.49 12.78 -11.41
N SER A 204 -16.87 11.95 -10.45
CA SER A 204 -15.97 11.53 -9.38
C SER A 204 -14.81 10.69 -9.89
N HIS A 205 -15.02 9.81 -10.88
CA HIS A 205 -13.96 9.02 -11.49
C HIS A 205 -12.86 9.88 -12.13
N ILE A 206 -13.22 11.00 -12.77
CA ILE A 206 -12.22 11.95 -13.30
C ILE A 206 -11.37 12.53 -12.16
N TYR A 207 -11.97 12.81 -11.01
CA TYR A 207 -11.28 13.46 -9.90
C TYR A 207 -10.61 12.50 -8.91
N PHE A 208 -10.82 11.18 -8.98
CA PHE A 208 -10.21 10.23 -8.04
C PHE A 208 -8.69 10.36 -7.92
N ASP A 209 -8.01 10.57 -9.03
CA ASP A 209 -6.55 10.67 -9.07
C ASP A 209 -6.05 12.13 -9.12
N ILE A 210 -6.93 13.09 -9.44
CA ILE A 210 -6.57 14.51 -9.58
C ILE A 210 -6.85 15.27 -8.26
N ASN A 211 -8.04 15.09 -7.70
CA ASN A 211 -8.50 15.72 -6.46
C ASN A 211 -9.50 14.82 -5.74
N PRO A 212 -9.03 13.82 -4.99
CA PRO A 212 -9.90 12.87 -4.30
C PRO A 212 -10.90 13.54 -3.34
N THR A 213 -10.54 14.69 -2.77
CA THR A 213 -11.44 15.44 -1.87
C THR A 213 -12.67 15.93 -2.61
N LEU A 214 -12.52 16.44 -3.83
CA LEU A 214 -13.65 16.90 -4.64
C LEU A 214 -14.53 15.72 -5.09
N ALA A 215 -13.92 14.58 -5.43
CA ALA A 215 -14.65 13.35 -5.73
C ALA A 215 -15.51 12.91 -4.52
N ILE A 216 -14.96 12.94 -3.30
CA ILE A 216 -15.69 12.63 -2.06
C ILE A 216 -16.88 13.58 -1.89
N GLN A 217 -16.68 14.90 -2.03
CA GLN A 217 -17.77 15.88 -1.88
C GLN A 217 -18.93 15.59 -2.84
N LYS A 218 -18.63 15.28 -4.10
CA LYS A 218 -19.68 14.93 -5.08
C LYS A 218 -20.42 13.65 -4.74
N LEU A 219 -19.73 12.65 -4.22
CA LEU A 219 -20.38 11.41 -3.79
C LEU A 219 -21.14 11.56 -2.46
N GLU A 220 -20.75 12.49 -1.58
CA GLU A 220 -21.53 12.87 -0.39
C GLU A 220 -22.85 13.54 -0.79
N GLU A 221 -22.84 14.44 -1.80
CA GLU A 221 -24.06 14.99 -2.39
C GLU A 221 -24.96 13.84 -2.90
N LEU A 222 -24.40 12.91 -3.67
CA LEU A 222 -25.13 11.76 -4.20
C LEU A 222 -25.71 10.87 -3.09
N GLN A 223 -24.97 10.59 -2.03
CA GLN A 223 -25.48 9.78 -0.91
C GLN A 223 -26.66 10.45 -0.18
N THR A 224 -26.73 11.77 -0.18
CA THR A 224 -27.88 12.50 0.37
C THR A 224 -29.12 12.29 -0.49
N ILE A 225 -28.96 12.19 -1.80
CA ILE A 225 -30.05 12.05 -2.78
C ILE A 225 -30.46 10.59 -2.92
N ALA A 226 -29.49 9.69 -3.05
CA ALA A 226 -29.68 8.27 -3.30
C ALA A 226 -28.96 7.39 -2.24
N PRO A 227 -29.39 7.45 -0.96
CA PRO A 227 -28.68 6.77 0.14
C PRO A 227 -28.67 5.23 0.04
N ASN A 228 -29.59 4.67 -0.72
CA ASN A 228 -29.75 3.23 -0.93
C ASN A 228 -29.18 2.75 -2.28
N SER A 229 -28.63 3.63 -3.11
CA SER A 229 -27.97 3.21 -4.36
C SER A 229 -26.70 2.42 -4.06
N ALA A 230 -26.64 1.17 -4.53
CA ALA A 230 -25.49 0.30 -4.33
C ALA A 230 -24.24 0.87 -5.00
N ILE A 231 -24.37 1.43 -6.21
CA ILE A 231 -23.23 2.04 -6.91
C ILE A 231 -22.73 3.28 -6.15
N ALA A 232 -23.62 4.13 -5.61
CA ALA A 232 -23.21 5.29 -4.84
C ALA A 232 -22.45 4.92 -3.56
N GLN A 233 -22.90 3.88 -2.85
CA GLN A 233 -22.23 3.37 -1.65
C GLN A 233 -20.86 2.81 -1.97
N ARG A 234 -20.75 2.04 -3.06
CA ARG A 234 -19.51 1.44 -3.52
C ARG A 234 -18.49 2.50 -3.96
N GLU A 235 -18.90 3.44 -4.80
CA GLU A 235 -18.02 4.49 -5.32
C GLU A 235 -17.53 5.43 -4.21
N MET A 236 -18.34 5.67 -3.17
CA MET A 236 -17.89 6.40 -1.98
C MET A 236 -16.74 5.68 -1.27
N ALA A 237 -16.82 4.37 -1.11
CA ALA A 237 -15.75 3.59 -0.50
C ALA A 237 -14.45 3.64 -1.34
N GLU A 238 -14.57 3.58 -2.66
CA GLU A 238 -13.42 3.73 -3.57
C GLU A 238 -12.82 5.15 -3.49
N ALA A 239 -13.64 6.18 -3.38
CA ALA A 239 -13.16 7.56 -3.19
C ALA A 239 -12.38 7.74 -1.88
N TYR A 240 -12.89 7.18 -0.77
CA TYR A 240 -12.16 7.17 0.49
C TYR A 240 -10.84 6.42 0.39
N TYR A 241 -10.81 5.27 -0.30
CA TYR A 241 -9.59 4.52 -0.54
C TYR A 241 -8.55 5.33 -1.33
N LYS A 242 -8.96 5.96 -2.44
CA LYS A 242 -8.11 6.82 -3.27
C LYS A 242 -7.54 8.01 -2.48
N ASN A 243 -8.30 8.51 -1.52
CA ASN A 243 -7.87 9.58 -0.60
C ASN A 243 -7.15 9.05 0.65
N SER A 244 -6.69 7.81 0.66
CA SER A 244 -5.98 7.16 1.78
C SER A 244 -6.74 7.17 3.12
N GLN A 245 -8.06 7.35 3.10
CA GLN A 245 -8.94 7.29 4.26
C GLN A 245 -9.43 5.85 4.47
N TYR A 246 -8.49 4.93 4.70
CA TYR A 246 -8.74 3.49 4.64
C TYR A 246 -9.80 2.97 5.62
N THR A 247 -9.86 3.52 6.84
CA THR A 247 -10.88 3.16 7.83
C THR A 247 -12.27 3.50 7.30
N LYS A 248 -12.45 4.72 6.77
CA LYS A 248 -13.74 5.12 6.19
C LYS A 248 -14.07 4.32 4.93
N ALA A 249 -13.07 3.94 4.14
CA ALA A 249 -13.27 3.10 2.97
C ALA A 249 -13.82 1.72 3.37
N ALA A 250 -13.25 1.10 4.41
CA ALA A 250 -13.75 -0.18 4.92
C ALA A 250 -15.18 -0.06 5.44
N GLU A 251 -15.49 0.94 6.28
CA GLU A 251 -16.84 1.19 6.82
C GLU A 251 -17.88 1.43 5.72
N ALA A 252 -17.54 2.23 4.71
CA ALA A 252 -18.42 2.50 3.57
C ALA A 252 -18.65 1.23 2.74
N TYR A 253 -17.61 0.40 2.57
CA TYR A 253 -17.73 -0.85 1.84
C TYR A 253 -18.52 -1.92 2.59
N GLU A 254 -18.41 -1.98 3.92
CA GLU A 254 -19.27 -2.81 4.76
C GLU A 254 -20.76 -2.43 4.61
N LYS A 255 -21.05 -1.12 4.59
CA LYS A 255 -22.40 -0.64 4.31
C LYS A 255 -22.89 -1.07 2.93
N TYR A 256 -22.03 -0.95 1.91
CA TYR A 256 -22.34 -1.45 0.57
C TYR A 256 -22.60 -2.96 0.56
N MET A 257 -21.83 -3.76 1.28
CA MET A 257 -22.01 -5.22 1.34
C MET A 257 -23.31 -5.65 2.05
N GLN A 258 -23.95 -4.75 2.78
CA GLN A 258 -25.30 -4.96 3.32
C GLN A 258 -26.41 -4.60 2.34
N ASN A 259 -26.08 -3.93 1.23
CA ASN A 259 -27.05 -3.56 0.20
C ASN A 259 -27.53 -4.83 -0.56
N PRO A 260 -28.84 -5.02 -0.81
CA PRO A 260 -29.35 -6.17 -1.57
C PRO A 260 -28.74 -6.32 -2.98
N ASN A 261 -28.27 -5.21 -3.54
CA ASN A 261 -27.66 -5.15 -4.87
C ASN A 261 -26.12 -5.21 -4.86
N HIS A 262 -25.50 -5.58 -3.71
CA HIS A 262 -24.08 -5.84 -3.68
C HIS A 262 -23.71 -7.06 -4.52
N PHE A 263 -22.45 -7.14 -4.91
CA PHE A 263 -21.88 -8.28 -5.62
C PHE A 263 -21.02 -9.13 -4.68
N GLN A 264 -21.26 -10.43 -4.61
CA GLN A 264 -20.43 -11.35 -3.81
C GLN A 264 -18.98 -11.35 -4.30
N THR A 265 -18.75 -11.10 -5.59
CA THR A 265 -17.42 -10.94 -6.18
C THR A 265 -16.64 -9.75 -5.64
N ASP A 266 -17.28 -8.85 -4.90
CA ASP A 266 -16.65 -7.70 -4.27
C ASP A 266 -16.11 -7.98 -2.85
N ARG A 267 -16.38 -9.17 -2.27
CA ARG A 267 -15.87 -9.57 -0.94
C ARG A 267 -14.33 -9.49 -0.81
N PRO A 268 -13.53 -9.91 -1.83
CA PRO A 268 -12.09 -9.72 -1.79
C PRO A 268 -11.65 -8.26 -1.66
N ARG A 269 -12.44 -7.33 -2.23
CA ARG A 269 -12.19 -5.91 -2.08
C ARG A 269 -12.41 -5.45 -0.64
N LEU A 270 -13.47 -5.91 0.01
CA LEU A 270 -13.72 -5.61 1.43
C LEU A 270 -12.56 -6.12 2.31
N ALA A 271 -12.11 -7.36 2.13
CA ALA A 271 -10.97 -7.90 2.88
C ALA A 271 -9.71 -7.01 2.71
N THR A 272 -9.43 -6.58 1.47
CA THR A 272 -8.33 -5.66 1.18
C THR A 272 -8.48 -4.31 1.91
N LEU A 273 -9.68 -3.75 1.94
CA LEU A 273 -9.94 -2.48 2.62
C LEU A 273 -9.85 -2.59 4.14
N LEU A 274 -10.29 -3.70 4.72
CA LEU A 274 -10.11 -4.02 6.14
C LEU A 274 -8.61 -4.10 6.49
N PHE A 275 -7.81 -4.77 5.66
CA PHE A 275 -6.35 -4.80 5.83
C PHE A 275 -5.74 -3.39 5.84
N TYR A 276 -6.03 -2.56 4.83
CA TYR A 276 -5.53 -1.19 4.78
C TYR A 276 -6.08 -0.32 5.93
N GLY A 277 -7.28 -0.60 6.41
CA GLY A 277 -7.88 -0.01 7.61
C GLY A 277 -7.29 -0.51 8.92
N LYS A 278 -6.30 -1.41 8.88
CA LYS A 278 -5.63 -2.05 10.03
C LYS A 278 -6.58 -2.89 10.91
N ARG A 279 -7.68 -3.36 10.34
CA ARG A 279 -8.63 -4.28 10.96
C ARG A 279 -8.26 -5.72 10.60
N PHE A 280 -7.05 -6.13 10.99
CA PHE A 280 -6.40 -7.35 10.51
C PHE A 280 -7.13 -8.63 10.92
N ASP A 281 -7.71 -8.69 12.13
CA ASP A 281 -8.48 -9.87 12.59
C ASP A 281 -9.72 -10.09 11.70
N GLU A 282 -10.46 -9.02 11.40
CA GLU A 282 -11.67 -9.08 10.57
C GLU A 282 -11.33 -9.35 9.10
N SER A 283 -10.24 -8.76 8.60
CA SER A 283 -9.68 -9.05 7.29
C SER A 283 -9.33 -10.53 7.15
N LEU A 284 -8.62 -11.10 8.14
CA LEU A 284 -8.18 -12.50 8.14
C LEU A 284 -9.36 -13.47 8.22
N GLU A 285 -10.40 -13.17 9.03
CA GLU A 285 -11.61 -13.98 9.13
C GLU A 285 -12.33 -14.02 7.77
N LEU A 286 -12.57 -12.85 7.17
CA LEU A 286 -13.20 -12.75 5.85
C LEU A 286 -12.35 -13.42 4.77
N ALA A 287 -11.03 -13.25 4.80
CA ALA A 287 -10.11 -13.86 3.86
C ALA A 287 -10.16 -15.40 3.92
N LYS A 288 -10.19 -15.99 5.12
CA LYS A 288 -10.33 -17.45 5.31
C LYS A 288 -11.66 -17.97 4.76
N ASP A 289 -12.75 -17.24 4.98
CA ASP A 289 -14.06 -17.61 4.44
C ASP A 289 -14.06 -17.55 2.91
N ILE A 290 -13.47 -16.52 2.30
CA ILE A 290 -13.33 -16.43 0.84
C ILE A 290 -12.51 -17.61 0.30
N LEU A 291 -11.38 -17.93 0.92
CA LEU A 291 -10.53 -19.05 0.48
C LEU A 291 -11.18 -20.42 0.64
N SER A 292 -12.17 -20.57 1.52
CA SER A 292 -12.95 -21.81 1.63
C SER A 292 -13.77 -22.12 0.37
N HIS A 293 -14.13 -21.07 -0.40
CA HIS A 293 -14.93 -21.15 -1.63
C HIS A 293 -14.09 -20.94 -2.90
N ASP A 294 -13.02 -20.13 -2.79
CA ASP A 294 -12.08 -19.83 -3.88
C ASP A 294 -10.64 -19.99 -3.38
N PRO A 295 -10.12 -21.23 -3.26
CA PRO A 295 -8.79 -21.49 -2.71
C PRO A 295 -7.64 -20.91 -3.54
N GLN A 296 -7.88 -20.55 -4.79
CA GLN A 296 -6.87 -20.03 -5.70
C GLN A 296 -6.90 -18.49 -5.82
N ASN A 297 -7.65 -17.81 -4.97
CA ASN A 297 -7.71 -16.35 -4.99
C ASN A 297 -6.37 -15.73 -4.62
N PHE A 298 -5.64 -15.26 -5.62
CA PHE A 298 -4.28 -14.73 -5.48
C PHE A 298 -4.21 -13.53 -4.51
N VAL A 299 -5.17 -12.60 -4.64
CA VAL A 299 -5.22 -11.40 -3.81
C VAL A 299 -5.46 -11.76 -2.34
N ILE A 300 -6.38 -12.68 -2.09
CA ILE A 300 -6.74 -13.09 -0.73
C ILE A 300 -5.65 -13.92 -0.08
N ARG A 301 -4.94 -14.79 -0.82
CA ARG A 301 -3.76 -15.49 -0.31
C ARG A 301 -2.69 -14.52 0.16
N ARG A 302 -2.45 -13.44 -0.61
CA ARG A 302 -1.54 -12.34 -0.21
C ARG A 302 -2.00 -11.70 1.10
N ILE A 303 -3.30 -11.38 1.22
CA ILE A 303 -3.88 -10.74 2.41
C ILE A 303 -3.70 -11.64 3.64
N VAL A 304 -3.95 -12.95 3.53
CA VAL A 304 -3.75 -13.89 4.65
C VAL A 304 -2.30 -13.88 5.16
N MET A 305 -1.32 -13.81 4.28
CA MET A 305 0.09 -13.67 4.67
C MET A 305 0.32 -12.37 5.43
N TYR A 306 -0.18 -11.25 4.90
CA TYR A 306 0.02 -9.94 5.51
C TYR A 306 -0.71 -9.80 6.85
N ASP A 307 -1.97 -10.23 6.94
CA ASP A 307 -2.76 -10.17 8.17
C ASP A 307 -2.09 -10.98 9.30
N ASN A 308 -1.65 -12.21 9.02
CA ASN A 308 -0.95 -13.02 10.02
C ASN A 308 0.36 -12.37 10.47
N TYR A 309 1.09 -11.73 9.56
CA TYR A 309 2.32 -11.00 9.90
C TYR A 309 2.02 -9.81 10.83
N GLU A 310 1.05 -8.98 10.48
CA GLU A 310 0.68 -7.79 11.27
C GLU A 310 0.10 -8.17 12.66
N LEU A 311 -0.58 -9.31 12.75
CA LEU A 311 -1.07 -9.89 14.03
C LEU A 311 0.02 -10.56 14.86
N GLY A 312 1.23 -10.72 14.32
CA GLY A 312 2.33 -11.40 15.01
C GLY A 312 2.23 -12.93 15.03
N ASN A 313 1.36 -13.51 14.22
CA ASN A 313 1.18 -14.95 14.05
C ASN A 313 2.23 -15.51 13.08
N PHE A 314 3.53 -15.43 13.44
CA PHE A 314 4.63 -15.62 12.49
C PHE A 314 4.68 -17.03 11.87
N GLU A 315 4.31 -18.09 12.60
CA GLU A 315 4.25 -19.45 12.06
C GLU A 315 3.15 -19.59 11.00
N ALA A 316 1.97 -19.02 11.25
CA ALA A 316 0.87 -19.01 10.29
C ALA A 316 1.18 -18.10 9.08
N ALA A 317 1.88 -16.98 9.31
CA ALA A 317 2.33 -16.08 8.26
C ALA A 317 3.35 -16.75 7.33
N GLU A 318 4.30 -17.51 7.88
CA GLU A 318 5.28 -18.28 7.11
C GLU A 318 4.59 -19.33 6.22
N GLN A 319 3.67 -20.10 6.80
CA GLN A 319 2.91 -21.08 6.02
C GLN A 319 2.12 -20.40 4.89
N ALA A 320 1.47 -19.28 5.18
CA ALA A 320 0.73 -18.50 4.20
C ALA A 320 1.66 -17.92 3.11
N ALA A 321 2.87 -17.49 3.47
CA ALA A 321 3.87 -17.01 2.51
C ALA A 321 4.31 -18.12 1.55
N ILE A 322 4.59 -19.33 2.06
CA ILE A 322 4.95 -20.50 1.25
C ILE A 322 3.83 -20.84 0.28
N GLU A 323 2.59 -20.90 0.76
CA GLU A 323 1.43 -21.19 -0.08
C GLU A 323 1.21 -20.12 -1.15
N PHE A 324 1.29 -18.84 -0.77
CA PHE A 324 1.10 -17.71 -1.69
C PHE A 324 2.19 -17.65 -2.76
N LEU A 325 3.47 -17.64 -2.35
CA LEU A 325 4.58 -17.54 -3.29
C LEU A 325 4.80 -18.81 -4.12
N GLY A 326 4.22 -19.93 -3.72
CA GLY A 326 4.17 -21.18 -4.48
C GLY A 326 3.08 -21.22 -5.55
N MET A 327 2.20 -20.22 -5.63
CA MET A 327 1.14 -20.15 -6.65
C MET A 327 1.70 -19.84 -8.03
N ASN A 328 0.98 -20.28 -9.07
CA ASN A 328 1.14 -19.69 -10.40
C ASN A 328 0.40 -18.33 -10.41
N PRO A 329 1.09 -17.21 -10.61
CA PRO A 329 0.44 -15.89 -10.55
C PRO A 329 -0.54 -15.63 -11.69
N GLY A 330 -0.48 -16.35 -12.83
CA GLY A 330 -1.29 -16.05 -14.00
C GLY A 330 -1.03 -14.62 -14.50
N ASP A 331 -2.09 -13.82 -14.60
CA ASP A 331 -2.01 -12.39 -14.95
C ASP A 331 -1.61 -11.48 -13.76
N ASN A 332 -1.51 -12.03 -12.55
CA ASN A 332 -1.06 -11.30 -11.38
C ASN A 332 0.48 -11.29 -11.30
N VAL A 333 1.02 -10.49 -10.39
CA VAL A 333 2.47 -10.40 -10.18
C VAL A 333 2.82 -10.44 -8.70
N PHE A 334 3.92 -11.10 -8.38
CA PHE A 334 4.58 -10.95 -7.09
C PHE A 334 5.35 -9.64 -7.06
N THR A 335 5.28 -8.93 -5.95
CA THR A 335 5.91 -7.63 -5.75
C THR A 335 7.12 -7.73 -4.81
N ALA A 336 8.00 -6.74 -4.83
CA ALA A 336 9.07 -6.63 -3.86
C ALA A 336 8.55 -6.66 -2.41
N ARG A 337 7.39 -6.07 -2.15
CA ARG A 337 6.75 -6.10 -0.83
C ARG A 337 6.40 -7.52 -0.36
N ASP A 338 5.96 -8.39 -1.26
CA ASP A 338 5.62 -9.77 -0.90
C ASP A 338 6.83 -10.51 -0.33
N TYR A 339 7.97 -10.40 -1.03
CA TYR A 339 9.22 -11.02 -0.59
C TYR A 339 9.83 -10.32 0.64
N MET A 340 9.72 -9.00 0.74
CA MET A 340 10.11 -8.28 1.96
C MET A 340 9.33 -8.78 3.17
N THR A 341 8.00 -8.86 3.06
CA THR A 341 7.17 -9.36 4.16
C THR A 341 7.54 -10.79 4.55
N TYR A 342 7.82 -11.66 3.57
CA TYR A 342 8.29 -13.02 3.88
C TYR A 342 9.66 -13.00 4.56
N GLY A 343 10.59 -12.15 4.11
CA GLY A 343 11.87 -11.94 4.78
C GLY A 343 11.70 -11.44 6.23
N ASP A 344 10.79 -10.50 6.46
CA ASP A 344 10.47 -9.99 7.80
C ASP A 344 9.92 -11.10 8.71
N ILE A 345 8.99 -11.93 8.21
CA ILE A 345 8.45 -13.09 8.92
C ILE A 345 9.57 -14.02 9.37
N LEU A 346 10.46 -14.40 8.46
CA LEU A 346 11.61 -15.28 8.73
C LEU A 346 12.60 -14.64 9.72
N SER A 347 12.85 -13.34 9.57
CA SER A 347 13.73 -12.58 10.48
C SER A 347 13.17 -12.52 11.91
N LYS A 348 11.85 -12.34 12.07
CA LYS A 348 11.18 -12.42 13.40
C LYS A 348 11.34 -13.80 14.06
N GLN A 349 11.42 -14.84 13.26
CA GLN A 349 11.69 -16.21 13.72
C GLN A 349 13.19 -16.53 13.83
N LYS A 350 14.08 -15.56 13.58
CA LYS A 350 15.55 -15.69 13.59
C LYS A 350 16.10 -16.64 12.51
N LYS A 351 15.34 -16.91 11.46
CA LYS A 351 15.75 -17.69 10.28
C LYS A 351 16.48 -16.78 9.28
N TYR A 352 17.62 -16.18 9.74
CA TYR A 352 18.27 -15.09 9.00
C TYR A 352 18.78 -15.50 7.62
N GLY A 353 19.32 -16.74 7.48
CA GLY A 353 19.79 -17.22 6.18
C GLY A 353 18.69 -17.34 5.13
N GLU A 354 17.49 -17.77 5.55
CA GLU A 354 16.31 -17.83 4.68
C GLU A 354 15.75 -16.43 4.39
N ALA A 355 15.76 -15.54 5.39
CA ALA A 355 15.31 -14.15 5.25
C ALA A 355 16.16 -13.39 4.22
N VAL A 356 17.49 -13.58 4.23
CA VAL A 356 18.40 -13.01 3.24
C VAL A 356 17.93 -13.33 1.83
N ALA A 357 17.64 -14.59 1.53
CA ALA A 357 17.22 -15.00 0.19
C ALA A 357 15.92 -14.29 -0.27
N GLN A 358 15.01 -13.99 0.66
CA GLN A 358 13.78 -13.27 0.33
C GLN A 358 14.05 -11.78 0.09
N TYR A 359 14.88 -11.14 0.89
CA TYR A 359 15.25 -9.74 0.68
C TYR A 359 16.08 -9.53 -0.59
N GLU A 360 16.98 -10.47 -0.92
CA GLU A 360 17.70 -10.46 -2.22
C GLU A 360 16.70 -10.49 -3.37
N LYS A 361 15.68 -11.37 -3.28
CA LYS A 361 14.63 -11.46 -4.30
C LYS A 361 13.78 -10.20 -4.38
N ALA A 362 13.46 -9.59 -3.25
CA ALA A 362 12.75 -8.30 -3.21
C ALA A 362 13.54 -7.20 -3.92
N TYR A 363 14.86 -7.13 -3.68
CA TYR A 363 15.73 -6.15 -4.33
C TYR A 363 15.92 -6.42 -5.83
N GLU A 364 15.94 -7.67 -6.27
CA GLU A 364 15.94 -8.02 -7.70
C GLU A 364 14.70 -7.52 -8.42
N LEU A 365 13.52 -7.58 -7.78
CA LEU A 365 12.25 -7.13 -8.34
C LEU A 365 12.12 -5.61 -8.39
N ASP A 366 12.71 -4.91 -7.41
CA ASP A 366 12.69 -3.45 -7.38
C ASP A 366 14.00 -2.91 -6.77
N ASN A 367 14.99 -2.73 -7.62
CA ASN A 367 16.31 -2.23 -7.24
C ASN A 367 16.37 -0.73 -6.99
N THR A 368 15.28 0.00 -7.19
CA THR A 368 15.17 1.41 -6.83
C THR A 368 14.90 1.60 -5.33
N ARG A 369 14.43 0.56 -4.64
CA ARG A 369 14.17 0.52 -3.21
C ARG A 369 15.46 0.29 -2.42
N THR A 370 16.21 1.37 -2.20
CA THR A 370 17.47 1.33 -1.45
C THR A 370 17.28 0.96 0.03
N ASP A 371 16.09 1.16 0.59
CA ASP A 371 15.71 0.71 1.94
C ASP A 371 15.86 -0.80 2.13
N ILE A 372 15.65 -1.60 1.08
CA ILE A 372 15.86 -3.06 1.11
C ILE A 372 17.33 -3.39 1.40
N LEU A 373 18.28 -2.64 0.84
CA LEU A 373 19.71 -2.86 1.08
C LEU A 373 20.06 -2.69 2.56
N LYS A 374 19.42 -1.74 3.25
CA LYS A 374 19.66 -1.53 4.68
C LYS A 374 19.18 -2.71 5.52
N VAL A 375 17.98 -3.21 5.25
CA VAL A 375 17.40 -4.38 5.93
C VAL A 375 18.22 -5.65 5.61
N LEU A 376 18.64 -5.79 4.36
CA LEU A 376 19.46 -6.90 3.90
C LEU A 376 20.83 -6.92 4.60
N SER A 377 21.48 -5.75 4.74
CA SER A 377 22.75 -5.64 5.46
C SER A 377 22.62 -6.02 6.94
N ASP A 378 21.59 -5.52 7.66
CA ASP A 378 21.30 -5.91 9.06
C ASP A 378 21.07 -7.44 9.16
N THR A 379 20.38 -8.01 8.18
CA THR A 379 20.08 -9.44 8.16
C THR A 379 21.35 -10.27 7.89
N TYR A 380 22.25 -9.83 7.00
CA TYR A 380 23.55 -10.44 6.81
C TYR A 380 24.40 -10.39 8.08
N GLU A 381 24.41 -9.23 8.80
CA GLU A 381 25.11 -9.11 10.09
C GLU A 381 24.58 -10.12 11.10
N ARG A 382 23.26 -10.22 11.26
CA ARG A 382 22.61 -11.20 12.15
C ARG A 382 22.88 -12.65 11.74
N ASN A 383 23.03 -12.90 10.44
CA ASN A 383 23.45 -14.19 9.89
C ASN A 383 24.96 -14.43 9.99
N LYS A 384 25.72 -13.46 10.55
CA LYS A 384 27.19 -13.48 10.69
C LYS A 384 27.97 -13.46 9.36
N ASP A 385 27.33 -13.07 8.27
CA ASP A 385 27.98 -12.83 6.98
C ASP A 385 28.42 -11.35 6.89
N TYR A 386 29.46 -11.03 7.67
CA TYR A 386 29.90 -9.65 7.84
C TYR A 386 30.45 -9.02 6.54
N VAL A 387 31.06 -9.83 5.67
CA VAL A 387 31.55 -9.32 4.37
C VAL A 387 30.39 -8.75 3.57
N LYS A 388 29.36 -9.57 3.38
CA LYS A 388 28.17 -9.14 2.64
C LYS A 388 27.41 -8.02 3.35
N ALA A 389 27.38 -8.03 4.68
CA ALA A 389 26.76 -6.96 5.45
C ALA A 389 27.40 -5.60 5.15
N ILE A 390 28.73 -5.53 5.21
CA ILE A 390 29.51 -4.32 4.91
C ILE A 390 29.31 -3.88 3.46
N ASP A 391 29.52 -4.78 2.50
CA ASP A 391 29.39 -4.48 1.07
C ASP A 391 27.98 -3.97 0.72
N THR A 392 26.96 -4.59 1.31
CA THR A 392 25.55 -4.20 1.09
C THR A 392 25.24 -2.84 1.70
N TYR A 393 25.79 -2.56 2.89
CA TYR A 393 25.58 -1.24 3.52
C TYR A 393 26.31 -0.13 2.75
N GLU A 394 27.52 -0.39 2.25
CA GLU A 394 28.23 0.54 1.39
C GLU A 394 27.48 0.80 0.08
N LYS A 395 26.90 -0.25 -0.51
CA LYS A 395 26.03 -0.11 -1.68
C LYS A 395 24.80 0.77 -1.37
N TYR A 396 24.18 0.60 -0.20
CA TYR A 396 23.11 1.48 0.27
C TYR A 396 23.58 2.94 0.37
N MET A 397 24.73 3.19 1.02
CA MET A 397 25.26 4.55 1.19
C MET A 397 25.59 5.23 -0.14
N ASN A 398 26.04 4.47 -1.13
CA ASN A 398 26.43 4.98 -2.45
C ASN A 398 25.25 5.14 -3.41
N ALA A 399 24.10 4.51 -3.16
CA ALA A 399 22.92 4.59 -4.01
C ALA A 399 22.27 6.00 -3.97
N ASP A 400 22.34 6.69 -2.83
CA ASP A 400 21.91 8.08 -2.68
C ASP A 400 22.80 8.78 -1.64
N THR A 401 23.86 9.44 -2.11
CA THR A 401 24.84 10.09 -1.22
C THR A 401 24.29 11.25 -0.41
N VAL A 402 23.20 11.84 -0.83
CA VAL A 402 22.55 12.94 -0.10
C VAL A 402 21.73 12.42 1.09
N ASN A 403 20.95 11.37 0.87
CA ASN A 403 20.01 10.84 1.85
C ASN A 403 20.59 9.68 2.68
N ASN A 404 21.52 8.89 2.11
CA ASN A 404 22.04 7.66 2.69
C ASN A 404 23.45 7.82 3.29
N GLN A 405 23.97 9.04 3.45
CA GLN A 405 25.25 9.33 4.11
C GLN A 405 25.10 10.29 5.28
N ARG A 406 24.07 10.07 6.12
CA ARG A 406 23.87 10.81 7.37
C ARG A 406 24.85 10.30 8.42
N VAL A 407 25.04 11.08 9.48
CA VAL A 407 25.90 10.68 10.61
C VAL A 407 25.57 9.28 11.14
N MET A 408 24.27 8.96 11.22
CA MET A 408 23.81 7.66 11.69
C MET A 408 24.20 6.51 10.74
N ASP A 409 24.31 6.74 9.45
CA ASP A 409 24.68 5.69 8.50
C ASP A 409 26.18 5.33 8.66
N TYR A 410 27.04 6.30 8.88
CA TYR A 410 28.45 6.04 9.24
C TYR A 410 28.56 5.33 10.59
N TYR A 411 27.74 5.72 11.56
CA TYR A 411 27.72 5.07 12.86
C TYR A 411 27.32 3.58 12.74
N LEU A 412 26.29 3.26 12.00
CA LEU A 412 25.83 1.88 11.79
C LEU A 412 26.84 1.04 10.99
N LEU A 413 27.40 1.58 9.91
CA LEU A 413 28.46 0.88 9.18
C LEU A 413 29.69 0.63 10.07
N GLY A 414 30.05 1.59 10.90
CA GLY A 414 31.12 1.43 11.90
C GLY A 414 30.82 0.28 12.87
N GLN A 415 29.59 0.15 13.33
CA GLN A 415 29.19 -0.97 14.22
C GLN A 415 29.27 -2.33 13.49
N ILE A 416 28.81 -2.43 12.25
CA ILE A 416 28.94 -3.66 11.44
C ILE A 416 30.42 -4.04 11.30
N CYS A 417 31.29 -3.09 10.96
CA CYS A 417 32.72 -3.32 10.85
C CYS A 417 33.35 -3.73 12.20
N TYR A 418 32.90 -3.14 13.31
CA TYR A 418 33.35 -3.53 14.65
C TYR A 418 32.93 -4.98 14.99
N SER A 419 31.68 -5.35 14.71
CA SER A 419 31.18 -6.74 14.87
C SER A 419 31.99 -7.73 14.01
N ALA A 420 32.31 -7.34 12.78
CA ALA A 420 33.18 -8.12 11.88
C ALA A 420 34.59 -8.32 12.48
N GLY A 421 35.18 -7.26 13.02
CA GLY A 421 36.48 -7.33 13.69
C GLY A 421 36.46 -8.23 14.94
N GLN A 422 35.42 -8.13 15.76
CA GLN A 422 35.27 -9.03 16.90
C GLN A 422 35.09 -10.50 16.49
N ALA A 423 34.43 -10.77 15.38
CA ALA A 423 34.27 -12.13 14.88
C ALA A 423 35.55 -12.71 14.25
N ALA A 424 36.48 -11.86 13.82
CA ALA A 424 37.72 -12.26 13.14
C ALA A 424 38.90 -12.50 14.08
N GLN A 425 38.69 -12.81 15.36
CA GLN A 425 39.77 -12.98 16.37
C GLN A 425 40.83 -14.03 16.01
N ASP A 426 40.48 -14.99 15.19
CA ASP A 426 41.43 -16.03 14.71
C ASP A 426 42.46 -15.51 13.68
N SER A 427 42.21 -14.30 13.14
CA SER A 427 43.10 -13.64 12.18
C SER A 427 43.36 -12.19 12.60
N VAL A 428 44.52 -11.92 13.19
CA VAL A 428 44.90 -10.57 13.64
C VAL A 428 44.89 -9.57 12.49
N GLU A 429 45.27 -9.99 11.28
CA GLU A 429 45.28 -9.13 10.08
C GLU A 429 43.84 -8.71 9.71
N LEU A 430 42.95 -9.68 9.63
CA LEU A 430 41.55 -9.45 9.27
C LEU A 430 40.80 -8.65 10.34
N MET A 431 41.01 -8.99 11.62
CA MET A 431 40.50 -8.25 12.76
C MET A 431 40.92 -6.77 12.70
N ASN A 432 42.22 -6.50 12.50
CA ASN A 432 42.73 -5.13 12.41
C ASN A 432 42.15 -4.39 11.19
N MET A 433 42.02 -5.05 10.05
CA MET A 433 41.43 -4.45 8.86
C MET A 433 40.00 -3.94 9.14
N TYR A 434 39.14 -4.77 9.74
CA TYR A 434 37.78 -4.37 10.06
C TYR A 434 37.71 -3.30 11.17
N LEU A 435 38.52 -3.42 12.22
CA LEU A 435 38.54 -2.44 13.31
C LEU A 435 39.09 -1.08 12.89
N LEU A 436 40.03 -1.03 11.96
CA LEU A 436 40.49 0.23 11.36
C LEU A 436 39.41 0.86 10.47
N LYS A 437 38.68 0.03 9.71
CA LYS A 437 37.52 0.50 8.93
C LYS A 437 36.45 1.06 9.86
N ALA A 438 36.15 0.39 10.97
CA ALA A 438 35.23 0.87 12.00
C ALA A 438 35.67 2.22 12.58
N ASP A 439 36.97 2.35 12.96
CA ASP A 439 37.53 3.63 13.46
C ASP A 439 37.36 4.75 12.45
N THR A 440 37.63 4.49 11.15
CA THR A 440 37.42 5.47 10.08
C THR A 440 35.96 5.94 10.01
N MET A 441 34.99 5.03 10.11
CA MET A 441 33.57 5.37 10.10
C MET A 441 33.18 6.20 11.34
N PHE A 442 33.67 5.81 12.51
CA PHE A 442 33.41 6.56 13.74
C PHE A 442 34.17 7.91 13.79
N GLN A 443 35.31 8.02 13.10
CA GLN A 443 35.97 9.32 12.92
C GLN A 443 35.06 10.31 12.17
N VAL A 444 34.39 9.86 11.10
CA VAL A 444 33.39 10.70 10.40
C VAL A 444 32.25 11.13 11.33
N VAL A 445 31.82 10.24 12.24
CA VAL A 445 30.80 10.58 13.26
C VAL A 445 31.31 11.70 14.18
N VAL A 446 32.57 11.60 14.65
CA VAL A 446 33.22 12.63 15.48
C VAL A 446 33.29 13.97 14.74
N GLU A 447 33.75 13.95 13.48
CA GLU A 447 33.90 15.20 12.69
C GLU A 447 32.55 15.89 12.42
N ARG A 448 31.50 15.12 12.16
CA ARG A 448 30.17 15.67 11.85
C ARG A 448 29.33 15.96 13.09
N SER A 449 29.66 15.37 14.24
CA SER A 449 28.96 15.54 15.53
C SER A 449 29.94 15.55 16.69
N PRO A 450 30.78 16.59 16.82
CA PRO A 450 31.89 16.63 17.79
C PRO A 450 31.44 16.71 19.26
N THR A 451 30.19 16.99 19.54
CA THR A 451 29.61 16.98 20.88
C THR A 451 28.95 15.64 21.26
N ASP A 452 28.88 14.70 20.34
CA ASP A 452 28.32 13.39 20.59
C ASP A 452 29.42 12.39 20.98
N TYR A 453 29.41 11.98 22.25
CA TYR A 453 30.43 11.07 22.81
C TYR A 453 30.46 9.69 22.11
N ARG A 454 29.40 9.28 21.39
CA ARG A 454 29.29 7.95 20.83
C ARG A 454 30.36 7.66 19.77
N GLY A 455 30.69 8.63 18.93
CA GLY A 455 31.79 8.49 17.96
C GLY A 455 33.12 8.21 18.65
N TYR A 456 33.46 9.01 19.67
CA TYR A 456 34.69 8.84 20.46
C TYR A 456 34.74 7.49 21.18
N LEU A 457 33.63 7.11 21.86
CA LEU A 457 33.52 5.84 22.57
C LEU A 457 33.78 4.64 21.66
N TRP A 458 33.16 4.61 20.49
CA TRP A 458 33.31 3.47 19.59
C TRP A 458 34.69 3.40 18.94
N ARG A 459 35.36 4.54 18.74
CA ARG A 459 36.79 4.59 18.40
C ARG A 459 37.65 4.00 19.52
N SER A 460 37.38 4.36 20.77
CA SER A 460 38.07 3.80 21.92
C SER A 460 37.93 2.29 21.99
N ARG A 461 36.72 1.78 21.81
CA ARG A 461 36.44 0.34 21.80
C ARG A 461 37.17 -0.40 20.68
N ALA A 462 37.17 0.16 19.47
CA ALA A 462 37.86 -0.42 18.34
C ALA A 462 39.38 -0.48 18.59
N ALA A 463 39.96 0.56 19.16
CA ALA A 463 41.36 0.61 19.54
C ALA A 463 41.68 -0.37 20.68
N ALA A 464 40.81 -0.50 21.69
CA ALA A 464 41.02 -1.43 22.81
C ALA A 464 41.01 -2.91 22.36
N VAL A 465 40.16 -3.28 21.41
CA VAL A 465 40.14 -4.65 20.84
C VAL A 465 41.42 -4.94 20.06
N ARG A 466 42.04 -3.92 19.44
CA ARG A 466 43.32 -4.07 18.70
C ARG A 466 44.54 -4.16 19.62
N ASP A 467 44.44 -3.72 20.84
CA ASP A 467 45.50 -3.75 21.85
C ASP A 467 44.99 -4.38 23.17
N PRO A 468 44.60 -5.68 23.15
CA PRO A 468 43.95 -6.33 24.30
C PRO A 468 44.88 -6.47 25.52
N GLU A 469 46.18 -6.48 25.31
CA GLU A 469 47.19 -6.54 26.38
C GLU A 469 47.63 -5.16 26.88
N LEU A 470 47.01 -4.07 26.37
CA LEU A 470 47.30 -2.67 26.73
C LEU A 470 48.79 -2.28 26.57
N LYS A 471 49.51 -2.96 25.66
CA LYS A 471 50.95 -2.74 25.44
C LYS A 471 51.23 -1.39 24.79
N GLU A 472 50.46 -1.07 23.77
CA GLU A 472 50.63 0.15 22.98
C GLU A 472 49.82 1.34 23.56
N GLY A 473 48.76 1.03 24.28
CA GLY A 473 47.87 2.03 24.85
C GLY A 473 47.01 2.76 23.79
N LEU A 474 46.68 2.05 22.70
CA LEU A 474 46.00 2.63 21.53
C LEU A 474 44.66 3.33 21.89
N ALA A 475 43.93 2.79 22.85
CA ALA A 475 42.65 3.40 23.26
C ALA A 475 42.78 4.50 24.33
N LYS A 476 43.97 4.67 24.95
CA LYS A 476 44.15 5.65 26.03
C LYS A 476 43.74 7.07 25.62
N PRO A 477 44.31 7.68 24.56
CA PRO A 477 43.95 9.03 24.18
C PRO A 477 42.47 9.17 23.79
N LEU A 478 41.88 8.11 23.19
CA LEU A 478 40.50 8.11 22.73
C LEU A 478 39.50 8.05 23.90
N TYR A 479 39.80 7.27 24.97
CA TYR A 479 39.01 7.30 26.20
C TYR A 479 39.13 8.64 26.93
N GLU A 480 40.32 9.27 26.94
CA GLU A 480 40.51 10.61 27.49
C GLU A 480 39.68 11.66 26.74
N GLU A 481 39.63 11.59 25.42
CA GLU A 481 38.75 12.42 24.57
C GLU A 481 37.26 12.13 24.88
N THR A 482 36.87 10.84 24.98
CA THR A 482 35.49 10.46 25.35
C THR A 482 35.05 11.10 26.67
N LEU A 483 35.92 11.06 27.71
CA LEU A 483 35.66 11.68 29.01
C LEU A 483 35.56 13.20 28.87
N THR A 484 36.44 13.81 28.07
CA THR A 484 36.44 15.26 27.83
C THR A 484 35.11 15.75 27.23
N VAL A 485 34.57 14.98 26.28
CA VAL A 485 33.27 15.30 25.67
C VAL A 485 32.12 15.08 26.65
N LEU A 486 32.16 14.00 27.43
CA LEU A 486 31.13 13.72 28.43
C LEU A 486 31.12 14.77 29.58
N ASP A 487 32.29 15.25 29.99
CA ASP A 487 32.43 16.22 31.07
C ASP A 487 31.93 17.65 30.71
N GLN A 488 31.62 17.90 29.40
CA GLN A 488 30.96 19.14 28.98
C GLN A 488 29.56 19.31 29.61
N ASP A 489 28.89 18.20 29.98
CA ASP A 489 27.62 18.20 30.71
C ASP A 489 27.76 17.34 31.98
N PRO A 490 27.91 17.99 33.17
CA PRO A 490 28.07 17.28 34.44
C PRO A 490 26.95 16.28 34.76
N SER A 491 25.73 16.50 34.23
CA SER A 491 24.60 15.58 34.45
C SER A 491 24.83 14.21 33.80
N ASN A 492 25.81 14.06 32.91
CA ASN A 492 26.14 12.80 32.29
C ASN A 492 26.62 11.72 33.28
N LYS A 493 27.15 12.11 34.44
CA LYS A 493 27.54 11.17 35.50
C LYS A 493 26.35 10.53 36.20
N GLU A 494 25.19 11.16 36.14
CA GLU A 494 23.96 10.68 36.78
C GLU A 494 23.10 9.80 35.82
N LYS A 495 23.23 10.00 34.52
CA LYS A 495 22.47 9.26 33.50
C LYS A 495 23.02 7.83 33.39
N ALA A 496 22.17 6.81 33.50
CA ALA A 496 22.58 5.39 33.52
C ALA A 496 23.41 4.98 32.27
N ALA A 497 23.10 5.51 31.09
CA ALA A 497 23.82 5.20 29.87
C ALA A 497 25.26 5.72 29.86
N THR A 498 25.44 7.00 30.15
CA THR A 498 26.75 7.67 30.17
C THR A 498 27.58 7.29 31.40
N LYS A 499 26.95 7.03 32.55
CA LYS A 499 27.59 6.47 33.72
C LYS A 499 28.38 5.19 33.44
N ARG A 500 27.79 4.27 32.63
CA ARG A 500 28.50 3.06 32.19
C ARG A 500 29.74 3.37 31.33
N VAL A 501 29.67 4.43 30.51
CA VAL A 501 30.80 4.85 29.69
C VAL A 501 31.94 5.41 30.56
N TYR A 502 31.63 6.22 31.59
CA TYR A 502 32.62 6.67 32.55
C TYR A 502 33.33 5.50 33.26
N ILE A 503 32.55 4.51 33.72
CA ILE A 503 33.08 3.30 34.37
C ILE A 503 34.01 2.53 33.42
N GLU A 504 33.59 2.33 32.18
CA GLU A 504 34.38 1.68 31.14
C GLU A 504 35.71 2.41 30.88
N ALA A 505 35.64 3.73 30.70
CA ALA A 505 36.80 4.55 30.42
C ALA A 505 37.77 4.58 31.61
N TYR A 506 37.27 4.80 32.82
CA TYR A 506 38.12 4.80 34.03
C TYR A 506 38.73 3.44 34.32
N LYS A 507 37.98 2.34 34.08
CA LYS A 507 38.51 1.00 34.18
C LYS A 507 39.69 0.78 33.23
N TYR A 508 39.54 1.11 31.96
CA TYR A 508 40.59 0.96 30.94
C TYR A 508 41.82 1.82 31.30
N LEU A 509 41.62 3.10 31.59
CA LEU A 509 42.70 4.05 31.89
C LEU A 509 43.44 3.66 33.18
N GLY A 510 42.73 3.16 34.17
CA GLY A 510 43.33 2.65 35.39
C GLY A 510 44.21 1.42 35.13
N TYR A 511 43.72 0.41 34.38
CA TYR A 511 44.50 -0.76 34.04
C TYR A 511 45.71 -0.44 33.16
N TYR A 512 45.56 0.43 32.18
CA TYR A 512 46.69 0.88 31.37
C TYR A 512 47.81 1.48 32.22
N ASN A 513 47.49 2.41 33.16
CA ASN A 513 48.49 2.99 34.06
C ASN A 513 49.02 1.97 35.06
N TYR A 514 48.21 1.05 35.58
CA TYR A 514 48.67 -0.03 36.43
C TYR A 514 49.80 -0.87 35.77
N LEU A 515 49.67 -1.21 34.51
CA LEU A 515 50.71 -1.95 33.78
C LEU A 515 52.04 -1.14 33.68
N GLN A 516 51.93 0.21 33.63
CA GLN A 516 53.13 1.08 33.60
C GLN A 516 53.86 1.14 34.96
N THR A 517 53.31 0.63 36.06
CA THR A 517 53.98 0.58 37.36
C THR A 517 55.22 -0.33 37.37
N THR A 518 55.32 -1.24 36.42
CA THR A 518 56.49 -2.11 36.21
C THR A 518 57.69 -1.38 35.61
N ASN A 519 57.47 -0.17 35.04
CA ASN A 519 58.55 0.67 34.51
C ASN A 519 59.09 1.57 35.63
N PRO A 520 60.37 1.40 36.09
CA PRO A 520 60.93 2.17 37.21
C PRO A 520 60.89 3.67 37.00
N ALA A 521 61.04 4.16 35.75
CA ALA A 521 61.08 5.58 35.43
C ALA A 521 59.67 6.25 35.53
N LYS A 522 58.59 5.46 35.43
CA LYS A 522 57.20 5.95 35.45
C LYS A 522 56.39 5.48 36.67
N LYS A 523 57.01 4.67 37.54
CA LYS A 523 56.32 3.96 38.61
C LYS A 523 55.43 4.86 39.48
N ASN A 524 55.99 5.95 40.03
CA ASN A 524 55.25 6.83 40.95
C ASN A 524 54.11 7.58 40.24
N GLU A 525 54.31 8.03 39.00
CA GLU A 525 53.31 8.69 38.18
C GLU A 525 52.18 7.70 37.82
N ALA A 526 52.56 6.50 37.44
CA ALA A 526 51.64 5.41 37.08
C ALA A 526 50.77 5.00 38.29
N ILE A 527 51.33 4.85 39.48
CA ILE A 527 50.58 4.57 40.72
C ILE A 527 49.56 5.68 40.99
N ALA A 528 49.99 6.94 40.91
CA ALA A 528 49.11 8.07 41.17
C ALA A 528 47.96 8.13 40.15
N ALA A 529 48.23 7.95 38.86
CA ALA A 529 47.22 7.95 37.80
C ALA A 529 46.24 6.75 37.94
N THR A 530 46.75 5.56 38.28
CA THR A 530 45.91 4.39 38.54
C THR A 530 44.93 4.66 39.68
N LYS A 531 45.42 5.17 40.80
CA LYS A 531 44.58 5.54 41.96
C LYS A 531 43.53 6.57 41.58
N ASP A 532 43.88 7.59 40.85
CA ASP A 532 42.95 8.64 40.44
C ASP A 532 41.79 8.06 39.60
N TYR A 533 42.11 7.29 38.56
CA TYR A 533 41.06 6.74 37.69
C TYR A 533 40.19 5.68 38.41
N TRP A 534 40.78 4.79 39.22
CA TRP A 534 40.00 3.76 39.90
C TRP A 534 39.17 4.33 41.05
N ASN A 535 39.62 5.37 41.75
CA ASN A 535 38.80 6.09 42.72
C ASN A 535 37.63 6.81 42.06
N LYS A 536 37.82 7.50 40.94
CA LYS A 536 36.73 8.07 40.13
C LYS A 536 35.72 7.02 39.65
N MET A 537 36.21 5.82 39.33
CA MET A 537 35.34 4.71 39.00
C MET A 537 34.50 4.27 40.21
N LEU A 538 35.12 4.14 41.40
CA LEU A 538 34.43 3.73 42.63
C LEU A 538 33.44 4.80 43.14
N GLU A 539 33.63 6.09 42.83
CA GLU A 539 32.59 7.11 43.05
C GLU A 539 31.28 6.80 42.31
N LEU A 540 31.39 6.14 41.18
CA LEU A 540 30.25 5.75 40.33
C LEU A 540 29.77 4.33 40.62
N ASP A 541 30.66 3.41 40.99
CA ASP A 541 30.39 1.98 41.25
C ASP A 541 31.09 1.55 42.55
N PRO A 542 30.57 1.97 43.74
CA PRO A 542 31.25 1.78 45.04
C PRO A 542 31.45 0.31 45.45
N ASP A 543 30.61 -0.59 44.92
CA ASP A 543 30.61 -2.00 45.30
C ASP A 543 31.49 -2.85 44.35
N ASN A 544 32.32 -2.24 43.50
CA ASN A 544 33.20 -2.94 42.56
C ASN A 544 34.36 -3.62 43.28
N THR A 545 34.15 -4.87 43.67
CA THR A 545 35.12 -5.65 44.46
C THR A 545 36.44 -5.86 43.74
N GLU A 546 36.43 -6.02 42.39
CA GLU A 546 37.62 -6.18 41.55
C GLU A 546 38.59 -4.97 41.74
N ILE A 547 38.07 -3.77 41.63
CA ILE A 547 38.85 -2.53 41.72
C ILE A 547 39.26 -2.23 43.17
N LEU A 548 38.40 -2.55 44.14
CA LEU A 548 38.74 -2.42 45.56
C LEU A 548 39.92 -3.32 45.96
N GLU A 549 39.99 -4.53 45.46
CA GLU A 549 41.12 -5.46 45.69
C GLU A 549 42.37 -5.04 44.93
N ALA A 550 42.20 -4.57 43.68
CA ALA A 550 43.31 -4.08 42.88
C ALA A 550 44.00 -2.84 43.53
N LEU A 551 43.22 -1.92 44.14
CA LEU A 551 43.76 -0.79 44.88
C LEU A 551 44.54 -1.22 46.13
N LYS A 552 44.09 -2.22 46.90
CA LYS A 552 44.83 -2.76 48.04
C LYS A 552 46.19 -3.36 47.59
N THR A 553 46.21 -4.02 46.45
CA THR A 553 47.43 -4.59 45.87
C THR A 553 48.38 -3.45 45.45
N LEU A 554 47.83 -2.39 44.83
CA LEU A 554 48.59 -1.23 44.41
C LEU A 554 49.24 -0.47 45.59
N ASP A 555 48.59 -0.43 46.78
CA ASP A 555 49.09 0.20 47.97
C ASP A 555 50.29 -0.55 48.60
N SER A 556 50.48 -1.81 48.19
CA SER A 556 51.62 -2.63 48.62
C SER A 556 52.86 -2.53 47.72
N LEU A 557 52.73 -1.90 46.54
CA LEU A 557 53.83 -1.67 45.60
C LEU A 557 54.65 -0.44 45.96
#